data_84d0b6db587b135f84a8226dd8839203
#
_entry.id   84d0b6db587b135f84a8226dd8839203
#
_cell.length_a   1.000
_cell.length_b   1.000
_cell.length_c   1.000
_cell.angle_alpha   90.00
_cell.angle_beta   90.00
_cell.angle_gamma   90.00
#
_symmetry.space_group_name_H-M   'P 1'
#
loop_
_entity.id
_entity.type
_entity.pdbx_description
1 polymer ?
#
loop_
_entity_poly.entity_id
_entity_poly.type
_entity_poly.pdbx_seq_one_letter_code
_entity_poly.pdbx_strand_id
1 'polypeptide(L)'
;VTEPIFVFGSNLAGRHGKGAALWARQHRGAIYGQGIGLQGNSYAIPSKDSQLRTLPLGVIEQHVSAFLAFARSRPELTFQLTPIGCGLAGYRRDQIEPMFADAPPNVLWPPEWR
;
A
#
# COMPACT_ATOMS: atom_id res chain seq x y z
N VAL A 1 6.37 -22.19 3.11
CA VAL A 1 6.64 -20.78 3.41
C VAL A 1 5.78 -19.91 2.52
N THR A 2 4.96 -19.08 3.12
CA THR A 2 4.13 -18.15 2.36
C THR A 2 4.92 -16.88 2.07
N GLU A 3 4.71 -16.34 0.87
CA GLU A 3 5.27 -15.05 0.54
C GLU A 3 4.62 -13.95 1.38
N PRO A 4 5.37 -12.90 1.73
CA PRO A 4 4.77 -11.74 2.39
C PRO A 4 3.64 -11.13 1.55
N ILE A 5 2.66 -10.55 2.22
CA ILE A 5 1.59 -9.82 1.54
C ILE A 5 2.18 -8.54 0.96
N PHE A 6 1.99 -8.36 -0.34
CA PHE A 6 2.56 -7.23 -1.08
C PHE A 6 1.68 -6.00 -0.89
N VAL A 7 2.23 -4.97 -0.22
CA VAL A 7 1.50 -3.73 0.07
C VAL A 7 1.86 -2.69 -0.99
N PHE A 8 0.85 -2.19 -1.70
CA PHE A 8 1.08 -1.33 -2.85
C PHE A 8 0.18 -0.10 -2.84
N GLY A 9 0.63 0.96 -3.50
CA GLY A 9 -0.15 2.17 -3.71
C GLY A 9 -1.20 1.96 -4.79
N SER A 10 -2.45 2.29 -4.48
CA SER A 10 -3.57 2.11 -5.40
C SER A 10 -4.30 3.43 -5.63
N ASN A 11 -5.46 3.34 -6.27
CA ASN A 11 -6.42 4.43 -6.37
C ASN A 11 -7.80 3.94 -5.91
N LEU A 12 -8.68 4.87 -5.58
CA LEU A 12 -9.99 4.53 -5.03
C LEU A 12 -10.87 3.78 -6.02
N ALA A 13 -10.64 3.90 -7.33
CA ALA A 13 -11.36 3.14 -8.33
C ALA A 13 -10.86 1.70 -8.48
N GLY A 14 -9.69 1.39 -7.90
CA GLY A 14 -9.10 0.06 -8.04
C GLY A 14 -8.56 -0.22 -9.43
N ARG A 15 -8.18 0.80 -10.17
CA ARG A 15 -7.60 0.63 -11.51
C ARG A 15 -6.12 0.29 -11.37
N HIS A 16 -5.82 -0.99 -11.26
CA HIS A 16 -4.47 -1.48 -11.11
C HIS A 16 -3.79 -1.62 -12.48
N GLY A 17 -3.58 -0.48 -13.14
CA GLY A 17 -3.14 -0.45 -14.54
C GLY A 17 -1.68 -0.12 -14.77
N LYS A 18 -0.93 0.27 -13.74
CA LYS A 18 0.48 0.67 -13.87
C LYS A 18 1.26 0.36 -12.59
N GLY A 19 2.59 0.28 -12.73
CA GLY A 19 3.51 0.22 -11.61
C GLY A 19 3.26 -0.97 -10.68
N ALA A 20 3.44 -0.72 -9.38
CA ALA A 20 3.29 -1.75 -8.36
C ALA A 20 1.88 -2.35 -8.34
N ALA A 21 0.85 -1.56 -8.61
CA ALA A 21 -0.52 -2.04 -8.64
C ALA A 21 -0.74 -3.05 -9.78
N LEU A 22 -0.20 -2.78 -10.95
CA LEU A 22 -0.27 -3.73 -12.07
C LEU A 22 0.50 -5.01 -11.74
N TRP A 23 1.69 -4.88 -11.18
CA TRP A 23 2.50 -6.03 -10.78
C TRP A 23 1.74 -6.89 -9.76
N ALA A 24 1.09 -6.25 -8.77
CA ALA A 24 0.29 -6.95 -7.77
C ALA A 24 -0.88 -7.69 -8.40
N ARG A 25 -1.54 -7.09 -9.39
CA ARG A 25 -2.63 -7.73 -10.11
C ARG A 25 -2.14 -8.96 -10.87
N GLN A 26 -0.96 -8.88 -11.48
CA GLN A 26 -0.41 -9.98 -12.27
C GLN A 26 0.20 -11.09 -11.41
N HIS A 27 0.73 -10.78 -10.23
CA HIS A 27 1.57 -11.70 -9.47
C HIS A 27 1.12 -11.96 -8.03
N ARG A 28 0.22 -11.15 -7.46
CA ARG A 28 -0.16 -11.24 -6.05
C ARG A 28 -1.66 -11.23 -5.83
N GLY A 29 -2.44 -11.44 -6.87
CA GLY A 29 -3.88 -11.58 -6.75
C GLY A 29 -4.65 -10.30 -6.45
N ALA A 30 -4.07 -9.13 -6.70
CA ALA A 30 -4.82 -7.88 -6.57
C ALA A 30 -6.00 -7.88 -7.53
N ILE A 31 -7.12 -7.33 -7.06
CA ILE A 31 -8.40 -7.41 -7.77
C ILE A 31 -8.69 -6.06 -8.43
N TYR A 32 -8.81 -6.07 -9.75
CA TYR A 32 -9.21 -4.87 -10.49
C TYR A 32 -10.59 -4.43 -10.03
N GLY A 33 -10.71 -3.16 -9.67
CA GLY A 33 -11.92 -2.59 -9.11
C GLY A 33 -11.92 -2.47 -7.59
N GLN A 34 -10.97 -3.10 -6.89
CA GLN A 34 -10.85 -2.99 -5.44
C GLN A 34 -9.63 -2.12 -5.09
N GLY A 35 -9.90 -0.90 -4.62
CA GLY A 35 -8.84 0.09 -4.35
C GLY A 35 -8.32 0.09 -2.92
N ILE A 36 -8.95 -0.64 -1.99
CA ILE A 36 -8.61 -0.60 -0.57
C ILE A 36 -8.57 -2.02 0.00
N GLY A 37 -7.55 -2.31 0.79
CA GLY A 37 -7.54 -3.44 1.68
C GLY A 37 -6.97 -4.72 1.10
N LEU A 38 -7.12 -5.79 1.88
CA LEU A 38 -6.59 -7.12 1.57
C LEU A 38 -7.31 -7.72 0.36
N GLN A 39 -6.52 -8.19 -0.59
CA GLN A 39 -7.02 -8.79 -1.83
C GLN A 39 -5.99 -9.76 -2.36
N GLY A 40 -6.34 -11.05 -2.40
CA GLY A 40 -5.37 -12.09 -2.74
C GLY A 40 -4.19 -12.05 -1.76
N ASN A 41 -2.97 -12.09 -2.27
CA ASN A 41 -1.76 -11.96 -1.46
C ASN A 41 -1.18 -10.55 -1.54
N SER A 42 -2.07 -9.55 -1.56
CA SER A 42 -1.68 -8.14 -1.62
C SER A 42 -2.62 -7.29 -0.76
N TYR A 43 -2.20 -6.06 -0.49
CA TYR A 43 -2.97 -5.09 0.28
C TYR A 43 -2.85 -3.72 -0.40
N ALA A 44 -3.99 -3.11 -0.70
CA ALA A 44 -4.05 -1.84 -1.42
C ALA A 44 -4.20 -0.67 -0.45
N ILE A 45 -3.29 0.30 -0.55
CA ILE A 45 -3.38 1.57 0.17
C ILE A 45 -3.56 2.67 -0.89
N PRO A 46 -4.75 3.30 -0.97
CA PRO A 46 -4.95 4.31 -2.02
C PRO A 46 -4.10 5.56 -1.78
N SER A 47 -3.49 6.04 -2.85
CA SER A 47 -2.76 7.30 -2.90
C SER A 47 -3.35 8.25 -3.95
N LYS A 48 -4.34 7.79 -4.70
CA LYS A 48 -5.08 8.57 -5.71
C LYS A 48 -6.57 8.35 -5.55
N ASP A 49 -7.36 9.34 -5.98
CA ASP A 49 -8.81 9.24 -5.97
C ASP A 49 -9.34 8.43 -7.18
N SER A 50 -10.67 8.39 -7.33
CA SER A 50 -11.30 7.61 -8.40
C SER A 50 -11.06 8.17 -9.80
N GLN A 51 -10.64 9.42 -9.91
CA GLN A 51 -10.25 10.04 -11.17
C GLN A 51 -8.73 10.06 -11.37
N LEU A 52 -8.01 9.26 -10.58
CA LEU A 52 -6.55 9.12 -10.65
C LEU A 52 -5.78 10.39 -10.29
N ARG A 53 -6.41 11.30 -9.53
CA ARG A 53 -5.74 12.49 -8.99
C ARG A 53 -5.13 12.13 -7.63
N THR A 54 -3.96 12.68 -7.36
CA THR A 54 -3.25 12.42 -6.10
C THR A 54 -4.08 12.88 -4.90
N LEU A 55 -4.22 11.99 -3.91
CA LEU A 55 -4.90 12.31 -2.66
C LEU A 55 -4.04 13.23 -1.79
N PRO A 56 -4.65 14.13 -1.00
CA PRO A 56 -3.92 14.90 0.01
C PRO A 56 -3.21 13.98 1.01
N LEU A 57 -2.08 14.43 1.54
CA LEU A 57 -1.30 13.64 2.50
C LEU A 57 -2.12 13.19 3.71
N GLY A 58 -2.98 14.05 4.25
CA GLY A 58 -3.81 13.68 5.39
C GLY A 58 -4.78 12.54 5.10
N VAL A 59 -5.28 12.46 3.86
CA VAL A 59 -6.16 11.36 3.45
C VAL A 59 -5.35 10.07 3.28
N ILE A 60 -4.18 10.15 2.68
CA ILE A 60 -3.29 8.99 2.57
C ILE A 60 -2.93 8.48 3.97
N GLU A 61 -2.65 9.38 4.90
CA GLU A 61 -2.32 9.00 6.27
C GLU A 61 -3.45 8.22 6.94
N GLN A 62 -4.71 8.58 6.68
CA GLN A 62 -5.85 7.82 7.19
C GLN A 62 -5.86 6.39 6.65
N HIS A 63 -5.56 6.20 5.37
CA HIS A 63 -5.48 4.87 4.78
C HIS A 63 -4.28 4.08 5.28
N VAL A 64 -3.15 4.75 5.53
CA VAL A 64 -1.99 4.11 6.15
C VAL A 64 -2.32 3.66 7.57
N SER A 65 -2.99 4.50 8.36
CA SER A 65 -3.41 4.15 9.72
C SER A 65 -4.31 2.92 9.74
N ALA A 66 -5.24 2.83 8.79
CA ALA A 66 -6.10 1.65 8.66
C ALA A 66 -5.30 0.39 8.34
N PHE A 67 -4.31 0.50 7.45
CA PHE A 67 -3.41 -0.61 7.16
C PHE A 67 -2.62 -1.04 8.40
N LEU A 68 -2.04 -0.10 9.14
CA LEU A 68 -1.26 -0.41 10.33
C LEU A 68 -2.11 -1.09 11.41
N ALA A 69 -3.36 -0.64 11.58
CA ALA A 69 -4.29 -1.30 12.50
C ALA A 69 -4.58 -2.73 12.07
N PHE A 70 -4.79 -2.96 10.78
CA PHE A 70 -5.00 -4.29 10.24
C PHE A 70 -3.76 -5.18 10.48
N ALA A 71 -2.57 -4.68 10.19
CA ALA A 71 -1.34 -5.42 10.40
C ALA A 71 -1.13 -5.82 11.86
N ARG A 72 -1.45 -4.91 12.80
CA ARG A 72 -1.37 -5.21 14.24
C ARG A 72 -2.35 -6.29 14.65
N SER A 73 -3.51 -6.35 14.02
CA SER A 73 -4.53 -7.36 14.33
C SER A 73 -4.20 -8.73 13.75
N ARG A 74 -3.22 -8.82 12.86
CA ARG A 74 -2.85 -10.06 12.16
C ARG A 74 -1.36 -10.33 12.29
N PRO A 75 -0.87 -10.59 13.52
CA PRO A 75 0.58 -10.78 13.73
C PRO A 75 1.15 -12.02 13.04
N GLU A 76 0.28 -12.97 12.66
CA GLU A 76 0.69 -14.16 11.92
C GLU A 76 1.03 -13.85 10.45
N LEU A 77 0.61 -12.70 9.93
CA LEU A 77 0.89 -12.31 8.56
C LEU A 77 2.13 -11.41 8.51
N THR A 78 2.87 -11.51 7.42
CA THR A 78 4.00 -10.61 7.13
C THR A 78 3.65 -9.76 5.92
N PHE A 79 3.94 -8.48 6.01
CA PHE A 79 3.62 -7.51 4.95
C PHE A 79 4.91 -6.92 4.40
N GLN A 80 5.09 -6.97 3.08
CA GLN A 80 6.19 -6.29 2.41
C GLN A 80 5.69 -4.95 1.87
N LEU A 81 6.13 -3.88 2.50
CA LEU A 81 5.76 -2.53 2.10
C LEU A 81 6.51 -2.12 0.83
N THR A 82 5.85 -1.35 -0.03
CA THR A 82 6.49 -0.62 -1.13
C THR A 82 6.43 0.87 -0.82
N PRO A 83 7.17 1.72 -1.57
CA PRO A 83 7.14 3.19 -1.32
C PRO A 83 5.81 3.81 -1.76
N ILE A 84 4.77 3.62 -0.95
CA ILE A 84 3.41 4.11 -1.21
C ILE A 84 3.44 5.61 -1.49
N GLY A 85 2.78 6.04 -2.56
CA GLY A 85 2.64 7.46 -2.88
C GLY A 85 3.89 8.11 -3.46
N CYS A 86 5.02 7.40 -3.52
CA CYS A 86 6.29 7.98 -3.97
C CYS A 86 6.58 7.74 -5.47
N GLY A 87 5.71 6.99 -6.15
CA GLY A 87 5.83 6.78 -7.59
C GLY A 87 4.94 7.72 -8.37
N LEU A 88 3.92 7.16 -9.03
CA LEU A 88 3.01 7.94 -9.89
C LEU A 88 2.24 9.02 -9.15
N ALA A 89 2.01 8.87 -7.84
CA ALA A 89 1.32 9.88 -7.04
C ALA A 89 2.20 11.11 -6.77
N GLY A 90 3.53 10.99 -6.86
CA GLY A 90 4.43 12.13 -6.89
C GLY A 90 4.91 12.67 -5.55
N TYR A 91 4.61 12.01 -4.44
CA TYR A 91 5.14 12.45 -3.14
C TYR A 91 6.58 11.98 -2.93
N ARG A 92 7.28 12.63 -2.00
CA ARG A 92 8.64 12.26 -1.62
C ARG A 92 8.62 11.29 -0.43
N ARG A 93 9.71 10.55 -0.27
CA ARG A 93 9.90 9.64 0.86
C ARG A 93 9.67 10.34 2.19
N ASP A 94 10.23 11.56 2.37
CA ASP A 94 10.14 12.29 3.62
C ASP A 94 8.72 12.75 3.96
N GLN A 95 7.79 12.69 3.00
CA GLN A 95 6.38 12.99 3.23
C GLN A 95 5.57 11.75 3.61
N ILE A 96 5.98 10.58 3.17
CA ILE A 96 5.22 9.32 3.33
C ILE A 96 5.82 8.42 4.42
N GLU A 97 7.15 8.25 4.45
CA GLU A 97 7.80 7.33 5.38
C GLU A 97 7.40 7.59 6.84
N PRO A 98 7.31 8.84 7.34
CA PRO A 98 6.92 9.07 8.72
C PRO A 98 5.55 8.52 9.10
N MET A 99 4.65 8.33 8.14
CA MET A 99 3.34 7.74 8.38
C MET A 99 3.43 6.30 8.88
N PHE A 100 4.55 5.63 8.60
CA PHE A 100 4.80 4.24 8.99
C PHE A 100 5.70 4.11 10.21
N ALA A 101 6.00 5.21 10.92
CA ALA A 101 6.95 5.20 12.05
C ALA A 101 6.54 4.20 13.14
N ASP A 102 5.23 4.02 13.38
CA ASP A 102 4.71 3.11 14.40
C ASP A 102 4.35 1.73 13.85
N ALA A 103 4.89 1.36 12.69
CA ALA A 103 4.55 0.08 12.07
C ALA A 103 4.96 -1.08 12.98
N PRO A 104 4.09 -2.11 13.13
CA PRO A 104 4.43 -3.29 13.90
C PRO A 104 5.53 -4.10 13.22
N PRO A 105 6.18 -5.04 13.95
CA PRO A 105 7.35 -5.75 13.42
C PRO A 105 7.04 -6.68 12.23
N ASN A 106 5.77 -7.00 12.00
CA ASN A 106 5.39 -7.81 10.83
C ASN A 106 5.25 -7.02 9.54
N VAL A 107 5.54 -5.70 9.57
CA VAL A 107 5.60 -4.85 8.36
C VAL A 107 7.07 -4.65 8.01
N LEU A 108 7.48 -5.21 6.87
CA LEU A 108 8.84 -5.07 6.36
C LEU A 108 8.94 -3.79 5.53
N TRP A 109 9.94 -2.97 5.83
CA TRP A 109 10.15 -1.71 5.12
C TRP A 109 10.64 -1.96 3.70
N PRO A 110 10.34 -1.07 2.75
CA PRO A 110 10.88 -1.20 1.39
C PRO A 110 12.40 -1.14 1.42
N PRO A 111 13.10 -1.90 0.57
CA PRO A 111 14.55 -1.81 0.49
C PRO A 111 15.04 -0.38 0.25
N GLU A 112 14.27 0.42 -0.50
CA GLU A 112 14.61 1.82 -0.80
C GLU A 112 14.60 2.71 0.45
N TRP A 113 13.92 2.29 1.51
CA TRP A 113 13.80 3.06 2.75
C TRP A 113 14.70 2.54 3.87
N ARG A 114 15.50 1.55 3.61
CA ARG A 114 16.43 0.98 4.59
C ARG A 114 17.78 1.67 4.59
#